data_4523414eb313e1322c348fabc75423ca
#
_entry.id   4523414eb313e1322c348fabc75423ca
#
_cell.length_a   1.000
_cell.length_b   1.000
_cell.length_c   1.000
_cell.angle_alpha   90.00
_cell.angle_beta   90.00
_cell.angle_gamma   90.00
#
_symmetry.space_group_name_H-M   'P 1'
#
loop_
_entity.id
_entity.type
_entity.pdbx_description
1 polymer ?
#
loop_
_entity_poly.entity_id
_entity_poly.type
_entity_poly.pdbx_seq_one_letter_code
_entity_poly.pdbx_strand_id
1 'polypeptide(L)'
;MEHQTYTLEPFKDAAYTGWRGRLGEFGHTTVQRRNGTPGAHRGFAELFGERLPQAEFSGLGSGFPSLSEGRLNVDGEEVTLRHNARALRKDARALKLEHRGRTRSYTSLGLGKGARLTHDGVEITVVPGSAEAPRDRSRRTVTVLGPADAADLALALIFEAVDTSALTLGGTLATAPFTLVRPHPRNGGYE
;
A
#
# COMPACT_ATOMS: atom_id res chain seq x y z
N MET A 1 -26.15 -5.35 7.12
CA MET A 1 -24.72 -5.65 6.92
C MET A 1 -23.99 -5.16 8.16
N GLU A 2 -23.22 -6.02 8.79
CA GLU A 2 -22.43 -5.64 9.96
C GLU A 2 -21.32 -4.68 9.51
N HIS A 3 -21.24 -3.55 10.20
CA HIS A 3 -20.28 -2.50 9.91
C HIS A 3 -19.40 -2.32 11.13
N GLN A 4 -18.11 -2.54 10.99
CA GLN A 4 -17.14 -2.43 12.07
C GLN A 4 -16.10 -1.36 11.71
N THR A 5 -15.78 -0.51 12.69
CA THR A 5 -14.79 0.57 12.50
C THR A 5 -13.75 0.53 13.60
N TYR A 6 -12.49 0.64 13.21
CA TYR A 6 -11.34 0.58 14.09
C TYR A 6 -10.41 1.77 13.84
N THR A 7 -9.59 2.09 14.83
CA THR A 7 -8.57 3.14 14.70
C THR A 7 -7.19 2.57 15.00
N LEU A 8 -6.23 2.89 14.13
CA LEU A 8 -4.82 2.60 14.34
C LEU A 8 -4.09 3.91 14.63
N GLU A 9 -3.33 3.93 15.72
CA GLU A 9 -2.51 5.05 16.15
C GLU A 9 -1.13 4.99 15.51
N PRO A 10 -0.59 6.12 15.03
CA PRO A 10 0.74 6.16 14.49
C PRO A 10 1.79 5.98 15.59
N PHE A 11 2.91 5.36 15.22
CA PHE A 11 4.11 5.35 16.06
C PHE A 11 5.36 5.50 15.20
N LYS A 12 6.42 5.97 15.83
CA LYS A 12 7.75 6.06 15.24
C LYS A 12 8.79 5.88 16.34
N ASP A 13 9.75 5.02 16.10
CA ASP A 13 10.94 4.85 16.93
C ASP A 13 12.23 4.91 16.07
N ALA A 14 13.36 4.49 16.62
CA ALA A 14 14.64 4.53 15.93
C ALA A 14 14.69 3.62 14.69
N ALA A 15 14.02 2.47 14.73
CA ALA A 15 14.09 1.42 13.71
C ALA A 15 12.87 1.39 12.79
N TYR A 16 11.68 1.75 13.30
CA TYR A 16 10.41 1.56 12.61
C TYR A 16 9.51 2.78 12.64
N THR A 17 8.67 2.88 11.62
CA THR A 17 7.55 3.83 11.55
C THR A 17 6.31 3.05 11.08
N GLY A 18 5.16 3.30 11.71
CA GLY A 18 3.95 2.55 11.37
C GLY A 18 2.73 2.94 12.18
N TRP A 19 1.80 2.00 12.26
CA TRP A 19 0.53 2.14 12.97
C TRP A 19 0.27 0.90 13.81
N ARG A 20 -0.41 1.09 14.94
CA ARG A 20 -0.81 0.00 15.83
C ARG A 20 -2.16 0.29 16.46
N GLY A 21 -2.91 -0.74 16.78
CA GLY A 21 -4.22 -0.62 17.41
C GLY A 21 -4.88 -1.96 17.62
N ARG A 22 -6.14 -1.93 18.07
CA ARG A 22 -6.94 -3.13 18.28
C ARG A 22 -8.04 -3.24 17.21
N LEU A 23 -8.14 -4.39 16.59
CA LEU A 23 -9.10 -4.71 15.54
C LEU A 23 -10.16 -5.70 16.08
N GLY A 24 -10.97 -5.26 17.03
CA GLY A 24 -12.05 -6.08 17.60
C GLY A 24 -11.58 -7.47 18.06
N GLU A 25 -12.20 -8.50 17.49
CA GLU A 25 -11.87 -9.91 17.78
C GLU A 25 -10.50 -10.36 17.28
N PHE A 26 -9.93 -9.66 16.29
CA PHE A 26 -8.58 -9.98 15.77
C PHE A 26 -7.45 -9.53 16.71
N GLY A 27 -7.77 -8.80 17.78
CA GLY A 27 -6.82 -8.42 18.80
C GLY A 27 -5.93 -7.24 18.39
N HIS A 28 -4.80 -7.10 19.08
CA HIS A 28 -3.83 -6.05 18.76
C HIS A 28 -3.07 -6.39 17.48
N THR A 29 -2.84 -5.34 16.67
CA THR A 29 -2.07 -5.43 15.45
C THR A 29 -1.08 -4.27 15.33
N THR A 30 0.00 -4.53 14.63
CA THR A 30 1.00 -3.54 14.25
C THR A 30 1.32 -3.73 12.77
N VAL A 31 1.26 -2.63 12.02
CA VAL A 31 1.78 -2.54 10.65
C VAL A 31 2.88 -1.51 10.64
N GLN A 32 4.04 -1.88 10.14
CA GLN A 32 5.23 -1.05 10.21
C GLN A 32 6.13 -1.20 8.99
N ARG A 33 6.97 -0.21 8.76
CA ARG A 33 8.10 -0.29 7.83
C ARG A 33 9.38 0.03 8.56
N ARG A 34 10.47 -0.55 8.11
CA ARG A 34 11.79 -0.22 8.59
C ARG A 34 12.16 1.20 8.14
N ASN A 35 12.70 2.00 9.04
CA ASN A 35 13.25 3.31 8.68
C ASN A 35 14.41 3.13 7.70
N GLY A 36 14.51 4.05 6.71
CA GLY A 36 15.49 3.90 5.64
C GLY A 36 16.92 3.88 6.16
N THR A 37 17.71 2.95 5.63
CA THR A 37 19.14 2.91 5.84
C THR A 37 19.82 3.55 4.61
N PRO A 38 20.74 4.50 4.78
CA PRO A 38 21.50 5.08 3.66
C PRO A 38 22.15 3.98 2.81
N GLY A 39 21.95 4.04 1.49
CA GLY A 39 22.47 3.04 0.55
C GLY A 39 21.63 1.76 0.39
N ALA A 40 20.57 1.57 1.16
CA ALA A 40 19.65 0.45 0.95
C ALA A 40 18.82 0.67 -0.33
N HIS A 41 18.77 -0.34 -1.20
CA HIS A 41 17.99 -0.32 -2.44
C HIS A 41 16.59 -0.94 -2.26
N ARG A 42 16.37 -1.68 -1.18
CA ARG A 42 15.08 -2.33 -0.86
C ARG A 42 14.57 -1.88 0.50
N GLY A 43 13.28 -1.58 0.54
CA GLY A 43 12.52 -1.34 1.75
C GLY A 43 11.75 -2.59 2.18
N PHE A 44 11.36 -2.62 3.45
CA PHE A 44 10.62 -3.71 4.07
C PHE A 44 9.47 -3.15 4.88
N ALA A 45 8.31 -3.81 4.77
CA ALA A 45 7.14 -3.58 5.59
C ALA A 45 6.69 -4.91 6.20
N GLU A 46 6.18 -4.85 7.40
CA GLU A 46 5.78 -6.01 8.20
C GLU A 46 4.43 -5.72 8.85
N LEU A 47 3.61 -6.75 8.95
CA LEU A 47 2.39 -6.74 9.74
C LEU A 47 2.38 -7.98 10.63
N PHE A 48 2.04 -7.78 11.88
CA PHE A 48 1.84 -8.85 12.85
C PHE A 48 0.75 -8.47 13.85
N GLY A 49 0.09 -9.47 14.41
CA GLY A 49 -0.99 -9.28 15.37
C GLY A 49 -1.29 -10.55 16.13
N GLU A 50 -2.15 -10.44 17.15
CA GLU A 50 -2.51 -11.57 18.01
C GLU A 50 -3.23 -12.68 17.25
N ARG A 51 -4.11 -12.32 16.31
CA ARG A 51 -4.94 -13.24 15.51
C ARG A 51 -4.93 -12.92 14.03
N LEU A 52 -4.02 -12.07 13.57
CA LEU A 52 -3.77 -11.84 12.17
C LEU A 52 -2.58 -12.68 11.71
N PRO A 53 -2.60 -13.19 10.47
CA PRO A 53 -1.43 -13.81 9.88
C PRO A 53 -0.31 -12.78 9.77
N GLN A 54 0.93 -13.23 9.97
CA GLN A 54 2.10 -12.38 9.70
C GLN A 54 2.18 -12.08 8.21
N ALA A 55 2.36 -10.81 7.86
CA ALA A 55 2.58 -10.41 6.48
C ALA A 55 3.89 -9.64 6.34
N GLU A 56 4.66 -9.95 5.30
CA GLU A 56 5.95 -9.33 5.00
C GLU A 56 5.97 -8.87 3.55
N PHE A 57 6.27 -7.60 3.35
CA PHE A 57 6.42 -7.01 2.03
C PHE A 57 7.84 -6.48 1.83
N SER A 58 8.42 -6.74 0.66
CA SER A 58 9.70 -6.14 0.24
C SER A 58 9.56 -5.55 -1.16
N GLY A 59 10.16 -4.38 -1.39
CA GLY A 59 10.11 -3.71 -2.69
C GLY A 59 11.27 -2.73 -2.86
N LEU A 60 11.40 -2.12 -4.04
CA LEU A 60 12.39 -1.07 -4.25
C LEU A 60 12.09 0.14 -3.36
N GLY A 61 13.14 0.81 -2.86
CA GLY A 61 13.04 2.01 -2.03
C GLY A 61 13.79 1.89 -0.71
N SER A 62 14.42 2.96 -0.28
CA SER A 62 15.27 2.99 0.92
C SER A 62 14.50 3.34 2.18
N GLY A 63 13.40 2.73 2.47
CA GLY A 63 12.61 3.03 3.68
C GLY A 63 11.11 2.89 3.43
N PHE A 64 10.60 3.40 2.31
CA PHE A 64 9.24 3.14 1.85
C PHE A 64 9.33 2.12 0.71
N PRO A 65 9.04 0.82 0.94
CA PRO A 65 9.05 -0.15 -0.15
C PRO A 65 7.95 0.19 -1.16
N SER A 66 8.30 0.23 -2.45
CA SER A 66 7.33 0.46 -3.53
C SER A 66 6.82 -0.86 -4.10
N LEU A 67 5.74 -0.79 -4.89
CA LEU A 67 5.20 -1.96 -5.60
C LEU A 67 6.15 -2.49 -6.69
N SER A 68 7.16 -1.70 -7.10
CA SER A 68 8.15 -2.13 -8.08
C SER A 68 9.01 -3.26 -7.51
N GLU A 69 9.07 -4.37 -8.22
CA GLU A 69 9.70 -5.63 -7.77
C GLU A 69 9.19 -6.08 -6.38
N GLY A 70 7.94 -5.72 -6.07
CA GLY A 70 7.30 -6.05 -4.81
C GLY A 70 7.07 -7.55 -4.66
N ARG A 71 7.38 -8.06 -3.47
CA ARG A 71 7.06 -9.43 -3.03
C ARG A 71 6.33 -9.36 -1.71
N LEU A 72 5.25 -10.08 -1.62
CA LEU A 72 4.41 -10.16 -0.43
C LEU A 72 4.27 -11.62 -0.01
N ASN A 73 4.53 -11.91 1.25
CA ASN A 73 4.27 -13.19 1.89
C ASN A 73 3.27 -13.00 3.02
N VAL A 74 2.37 -13.96 3.18
CA VAL A 74 1.43 -14.04 4.31
C VAL A 74 1.53 -15.43 4.92
N ASP A 75 1.93 -15.53 6.19
CA ASP A 75 2.25 -16.78 6.88
C ASP A 75 3.25 -17.66 6.12
N GLY A 76 4.23 -17.05 5.45
CA GLY A 76 5.23 -17.76 4.64
C GLY A 76 4.75 -18.17 3.25
N GLU A 77 3.50 -17.95 2.89
CA GLU A 77 2.96 -18.19 1.55
C GLU A 77 3.06 -16.95 0.68
N GLU A 78 3.58 -17.09 -0.55
CA GLU A 78 3.70 -15.98 -1.49
C GLU A 78 2.33 -15.55 -2.01
N VAL A 79 2.08 -14.24 -2.00
CA VAL A 79 0.89 -13.62 -2.61
C VAL A 79 1.23 -13.13 -4.00
N THR A 80 0.52 -13.61 -5.03
CA THR A 80 0.72 -13.12 -6.39
C THR A 80 0.17 -11.70 -6.53
N LEU A 81 1.03 -10.77 -6.93
CA LEU A 81 0.71 -9.36 -7.14
C LEU A 81 0.62 -9.06 -8.64
N ARG A 82 -0.51 -8.54 -9.11
CA ARG A 82 -0.70 -8.14 -10.51
C ARG A 82 -1.32 -6.75 -10.57
N HIS A 83 -0.66 -5.81 -11.23
CA HIS A 83 -1.21 -4.48 -11.48
C HIS A 83 -0.83 -3.98 -12.88
N ASN A 84 -1.68 -3.14 -13.44
CA ASN A 84 -1.42 -2.48 -14.71
C ASN A 84 -1.24 -0.97 -14.50
N ALA A 85 0.00 -0.55 -14.26
CA ALA A 85 0.34 0.85 -14.02
C ALA A 85 0.00 1.77 -15.22
N ARG A 86 -0.11 1.24 -16.46
CA ARG A 86 -0.41 2.00 -17.66
C ARG A 86 -1.91 2.18 -17.91
N ALA A 87 -2.77 1.51 -17.17
CA ALA A 87 -4.21 1.63 -17.35
C ALA A 87 -4.71 3.03 -16.95
N LEU A 88 -5.53 3.64 -17.80
CA LEU A 88 -6.13 4.95 -17.54
C LEU A 88 -7.31 4.86 -16.57
N ARG A 89 -8.05 3.75 -16.59
CA ARG A 89 -9.22 3.54 -15.72
C ARG A 89 -8.77 3.07 -14.34
N LYS A 90 -9.40 3.61 -13.29
CA LYS A 90 -9.10 3.32 -11.89
C LYS A 90 -9.19 1.82 -11.59
N ASP A 91 -10.24 1.15 -12.02
CA ASP A 91 -10.48 -0.28 -11.77
C ASP A 91 -9.43 -1.16 -12.46
N ALA A 92 -8.97 -0.74 -13.65
CA ALA A 92 -7.92 -1.44 -14.39
C ALA A 92 -6.52 -1.27 -13.78
N ARG A 93 -6.32 -0.28 -12.89
CA ARG A 93 -5.09 -0.07 -12.12
C ARG A 93 -5.12 -0.70 -10.75
N ALA A 94 -6.24 -1.29 -10.34
CA ALA A 94 -6.32 -2.00 -9.09
C ALA A 94 -5.24 -3.09 -9.02
N LEU A 95 -4.58 -3.18 -7.86
CA LEU A 95 -3.67 -4.27 -7.56
C LEU A 95 -4.51 -5.52 -7.30
N LYS A 96 -4.34 -6.55 -8.10
CA LYS A 96 -4.93 -7.85 -7.89
C LYS A 96 -4.02 -8.68 -7.01
N LEU A 97 -4.57 -9.20 -5.93
CA LEU A 97 -3.91 -10.03 -4.93
C LEU A 97 -4.50 -11.43 -5.02
N GLU A 98 -3.67 -12.42 -5.34
CA GLU A 98 -4.10 -13.80 -5.39
C GLU A 98 -3.39 -14.58 -4.26
N HIS A 99 -4.17 -15.09 -3.32
CA HIS A 99 -3.71 -15.78 -2.14
C HIS A 99 -4.70 -16.88 -1.75
N ARG A 100 -4.22 -18.10 -1.56
CA ARG A 100 -5.04 -19.30 -1.20
C ARG A 100 -6.24 -19.49 -2.11
N GLY A 101 -6.03 -19.32 -3.42
CA GLY A 101 -7.08 -19.50 -4.42
C GLY A 101 -8.16 -18.42 -4.46
N ARG A 102 -8.03 -17.34 -3.66
CA ARG A 102 -8.93 -16.18 -3.67
C ARG A 102 -8.27 -14.98 -4.31
N THR A 103 -9.00 -14.29 -5.17
CA THR A 103 -8.56 -13.05 -5.79
C THR A 103 -9.22 -11.86 -5.10
N ARG A 104 -8.40 -10.92 -4.66
CA ARG A 104 -8.83 -9.66 -4.05
C ARG A 104 -8.40 -8.48 -4.91
N SER A 105 -9.12 -7.37 -4.82
CA SER A 105 -8.83 -6.15 -5.55
C SER A 105 -8.50 -5.04 -4.57
N TYR A 106 -7.24 -4.56 -4.58
CA TYR A 106 -6.82 -3.41 -3.79
C TYR A 106 -6.77 -2.16 -4.67
N THR A 107 -7.50 -1.13 -4.31
CA THR A 107 -7.67 0.10 -5.10
C THR A 107 -7.32 1.32 -4.27
N SER A 108 -6.42 2.18 -4.76
CA SER A 108 -6.17 3.48 -4.15
C SER A 108 -7.38 4.39 -4.29
N LEU A 109 -7.77 5.08 -3.22
CA LEU A 109 -8.83 6.10 -3.24
C LEU A 109 -8.32 7.47 -3.76
N GLY A 110 -7.02 7.58 -3.99
CA GLY A 110 -6.32 8.78 -4.45
C GLY A 110 -5.13 9.09 -3.55
N LEU A 111 -4.29 10.02 -3.98
CA LEU A 111 -3.09 10.39 -3.22
C LEU A 111 -3.47 10.87 -1.82
N GLY A 112 -2.98 10.18 -0.80
CA GLY A 112 -3.24 10.50 0.62
C GLY A 112 -4.70 10.29 1.07
N LYS A 113 -5.58 9.69 0.26
CA LYS A 113 -6.98 9.45 0.59
C LYS A 113 -7.26 8.04 1.11
N GLY A 114 -6.22 7.20 1.20
CA GLY A 114 -6.34 5.81 1.63
C GLY A 114 -6.61 4.84 0.50
N ALA A 115 -7.09 3.66 0.85
CA ALA A 115 -7.30 2.57 -0.08
C ALA A 115 -8.48 1.68 0.33
N ARG A 116 -8.86 0.78 -0.58
CA ARG A 116 -9.95 -0.16 -0.41
C ARG A 116 -9.54 -1.53 -0.95
N LEU A 117 -9.78 -2.56 -0.16
CA LEU A 117 -9.70 -3.95 -0.58
C LEU A 117 -11.11 -4.52 -0.71
N THR A 118 -11.38 -5.22 -1.81
CA THR A 118 -12.70 -5.82 -2.07
C THR A 118 -12.57 -7.24 -2.63
N HIS A 119 -13.46 -8.13 -2.20
CA HIS A 119 -13.75 -9.43 -2.84
C HIS A 119 -15.08 -9.98 -2.28
N ASP A 120 -15.81 -10.79 -3.03
CA ASP A 120 -16.93 -11.66 -2.60
C ASP A 120 -17.83 -11.10 -1.47
N GLY A 121 -18.30 -9.86 -1.58
CA GLY A 121 -19.15 -9.21 -0.57
C GLY A 121 -18.40 -8.65 0.63
N VAL A 122 -17.08 -8.68 0.64
CA VAL A 122 -16.21 -8.03 1.63
C VAL A 122 -15.68 -6.72 1.07
N GLU A 123 -15.72 -5.67 1.88
CA GLU A 123 -15.03 -4.41 1.63
C GLU A 123 -14.29 -3.96 2.88
N ILE A 124 -12.99 -3.73 2.77
CA ILE A 124 -12.17 -3.13 3.81
C ILE A 124 -11.62 -1.82 3.28
N THR A 125 -11.95 -0.72 3.95
CA THR A 125 -11.47 0.62 3.61
C THR A 125 -10.53 1.11 4.69
N VAL A 126 -9.34 1.57 4.31
CA VAL A 126 -8.36 2.19 5.21
C VAL A 126 -8.13 3.63 4.74
N VAL A 127 -8.44 4.59 5.61
CA VAL A 127 -8.31 6.01 5.29
C VAL A 127 -7.53 6.75 6.40
N PRO A 128 -6.83 7.85 6.07
CA PRO A 128 -6.30 8.76 7.07
C PRO A 128 -7.43 9.28 7.96
N GLY A 129 -7.13 9.53 9.22
CA GLY A 129 -8.06 10.19 10.14
C GLY A 129 -8.49 11.56 9.64
N SER A 130 -9.51 12.14 10.28
CA SER A 130 -10.14 13.38 9.83
C SER A 130 -9.15 14.55 9.78
N ALA A 131 -9.43 15.52 8.89
CA ALA A 131 -8.55 16.66 8.68
C ALA A 131 -8.69 17.75 9.77
N GLU A 132 -9.60 17.57 10.74
CA GLU A 132 -9.94 18.60 11.74
C GLU A 132 -8.84 18.85 12.77
N ALA A 133 -7.99 17.84 13.06
CA ALA A 133 -6.81 18.04 13.89
C ALA A 133 -5.55 17.45 13.22
N PRO A 134 -4.40 18.14 13.26
CA PRO A 134 -3.14 17.63 12.65
C PRO A 134 -2.72 16.25 13.16
N ARG A 135 -3.03 15.92 14.43
CA ARG A 135 -2.75 14.59 15.03
C ARG A 135 -3.63 13.50 14.47
N ASP A 136 -4.85 13.82 14.04
CA ASP A 136 -5.78 12.83 13.50
C ASP A 136 -5.41 12.38 12.09
N ARG A 137 -4.77 13.24 11.29
CA ARG A 137 -4.30 12.87 9.94
C ARG A 137 -3.28 11.73 9.92
N SER A 138 -2.55 11.55 11.00
CA SER A 138 -1.57 10.47 11.12
C SER A 138 -2.19 9.14 11.50
N ARG A 139 -3.38 9.13 12.07
CA ARG A 139 -4.17 7.94 12.39
C ARG A 139 -4.66 7.24 11.13
N ARG A 140 -5.07 5.98 11.27
CA ARG A 140 -5.79 5.25 10.23
C ARG A 140 -7.13 4.78 10.78
N THR A 141 -8.17 5.05 10.01
CA THR A 141 -9.50 4.49 10.26
C THR A 141 -9.68 3.31 9.32
N VAL A 142 -9.96 2.15 9.90
CA VAL A 142 -10.20 0.89 9.19
C VAL A 142 -11.69 0.59 9.30
N THR A 143 -12.38 0.51 8.17
CA THR A 143 -13.79 0.17 8.10
C THR A 143 -13.94 -1.16 7.40
N VAL A 144 -14.65 -2.09 8.02
CA VAL A 144 -14.91 -3.44 7.51
C VAL A 144 -16.40 -3.62 7.25
N LEU A 145 -16.75 -4.03 6.03
CA LEU A 145 -18.10 -4.39 5.61
C LEU A 145 -18.06 -5.84 5.11
N GLY A 146 -19.02 -6.64 5.58
CA GLY A 146 -19.12 -8.05 5.22
C GLY A 146 -18.25 -8.97 6.08
N PRO A 147 -18.23 -10.27 5.75
CA PRO A 147 -17.57 -11.32 6.54
C PRO A 147 -16.07 -11.40 6.21
N ALA A 148 -15.32 -10.35 6.55
CA ALA A 148 -13.86 -10.31 6.36
C ALA A 148 -13.16 -11.30 7.28
N ASP A 149 -12.19 -12.02 6.76
CA ASP A 149 -11.31 -12.88 7.54
C ASP A 149 -9.99 -12.18 7.94
N ALA A 150 -9.19 -12.84 8.76
CA ALA A 150 -7.91 -12.32 9.23
C ALA A 150 -6.91 -12.03 8.08
N ALA A 151 -6.95 -12.85 7.01
CA ALA A 151 -6.09 -12.64 5.84
C ALA A 151 -6.50 -11.41 5.03
N ASP A 152 -7.80 -11.14 4.94
CA ASP A 152 -8.33 -9.93 4.28
C ASP A 152 -7.83 -8.66 4.98
N LEU A 153 -7.88 -8.64 6.31
CA LEU A 153 -7.37 -7.54 7.12
C LEU A 153 -5.85 -7.38 6.97
N ALA A 154 -5.10 -8.48 7.04
CA ALA A 154 -3.66 -8.43 6.86
C ALA A 154 -3.27 -7.86 5.49
N LEU A 155 -3.94 -8.32 4.42
CA LEU A 155 -3.73 -7.86 3.05
C LEU A 155 -4.16 -6.40 2.83
N ALA A 156 -5.21 -5.92 3.51
CA ALA A 156 -5.60 -4.51 3.43
C ALA A 156 -4.60 -3.60 4.14
N LEU A 157 -4.11 -4.02 5.31
CA LEU A 157 -3.31 -3.18 6.19
C LEU A 157 -1.83 -3.12 5.82
N ILE A 158 -1.24 -4.20 5.29
CA ILE A 158 0.20 -4.22 4.96
C ILE A 158 0.59 -3.09 3.99
N PHE A 159 -0.32 -2.71 3.07
CA PHE A 159 -0.08 -1.66 2.09
C PHE A 159 -0.09 -0.24 2.66
N GLU A 160 -0.50 -0.03 3.93
CA GLU A 160 -0.32 1.27 4.60
C GLU A 160 1.16 1.59 4.82
N ALA A 161 2.01 0.57 4.91
CA ALA A 161 3.46 0.69 5.04
C ALA A 161 4.21 0.58 3.69
N VAL A 162 3.50 0.56 2.56
CA VAL A 162 4.03 0.41 1.19
C VAL A 162 3.67 1.64 0.36
N ASP A 163 4.59 2.11 -0.48
CA ASP A 163 4.30 3.13 -1.47
C ASP A 163 3.43 2.56 -2.61
N THR A 164 2.16 2.87 -2.56
CA THR A 164 1.15 2.49 -3.54
C THR A 164 0.84 3.60 -4.56
N SER A 165 1.68 4.62 -4.67
CA SER A 165 1.47 5.76 -5.58
C SER A 165 1.34 5.34 -7.05
N ALA A 166 1.97 4.24 -7.45
CA ALA A 166 1.83 3.63 -8.78
C ALA A 166 0.37 3.25 -9.14
N LEU A 167 -0.50 3.06 -8.15
CA LEU A 167 -1.93 2.80 -8.34
C LEU A 167 -2.75 4.09 -8.56
N THR A 168 -2.14 5.26 -8.44
CA THR A 168 -2.79 6.57 -8.68
C THR A 168 -2.43 7.12 -10.06
N LEU A 169 -3.26 8.03 -10.62
CA LEU A 169 -2.96 8.71 -11.89
C LEU A 169 -1.71 9.57 -11.81
N GLY A 170 -1.47 10.22 -10.68
CA GLY A 170 -0.29 11.07 -10.47
C GLY A 170 1.02 10.28 -10.43
N GLY A 171 1.02 9.07 -9.86
CA GLY A 171 2.20 8.22 -9.75
C GLY A 171 2.69 7.69 -11.10
N THR A 172 1.79 7.41 -12.04
CA THR A 172 2.14 6.94 -13.41
C THR A 172 2.84 8.00 -14.25
N LEU A 173 2.53 9.27 -14.04
CA LEU A 173 3.18 10.38 -14.76
C LEU A 173 4.60 10.67 -14.23
N ALA A 174 4.84 10.41 -12.94
CA ALA A 174 6.16 10.63 -12.32
C ALA A 174 7.20 9.57 -12.71
N THR A 175 6.78 8.39 -13.15
CA THR A 175 7.68 7.28 -13.56
C THR A 175 7.92 7.18 -15.06
N ALA A 176 7.31 8.04 -15.88
CA ALA A 176 7.62 8.10 -17.32
C ALA A 176 9.03 8.67 -17.51
N PRO A 177 9.96 7.94 -18.16
CA PRO A 177 11.26 8.53 -18.48
C PRO A 177 11.03 9.70 -19.45
N PHE A 178 11.34 10.92 -19.01
CA PHE A 178 11.46 12.07 -19.89
C PHE A 178 12.66 11.84 -20.82
N THR A 179 12.44 11.19 -21.94
CA THR A 179 13.36 11.22 -23.05
C THR A 179 13.26 12.63 -23.66
N LEU A 180 14.05 13.56 -23.13
CA LEU A 180 14.32 14.83 -23.80
C LEU A 180 14.99 14.52 -25.14
N VAL A 181 14.20 14.54 -26.20
CA VAL A 181 14.72 14.60 -27.57
C VAL A 181 15.42 15.95 -27.67
N ARG A 182 16.74 15.98 -27.51
CA ARG A 182 17.55 17.15 -27.85
C ARG A 182 17.40 17.40 -29.37
N PRO A 183 16.91 18.58 -29.80
CA PRO A 183 16.99 18.92 -31.20
C PRO A 183 18.47 19.06 -31.60
N HIS A 184 18.89 18.30 -32.59
CA HIS A 184 20.20 18.43 -33.20
C HIS A 184 20.32 19.85 -33.75
N PRO A 185 21.39 20.63 -33.43
CA PRO A 185 21.65 21.86 -34.13
C PRO A 185 22.06 21.51 -35.59
N ARG A 186 21.26 21.96 -36.53
CA ARG A 186 21.67 21.96 -37.96
C ARG A 186 22.87 22.87 -38.09
N ASN A 187 24.03 22.28 -38.33
CA ASN A 187 25.17 23.01 -38.85
C ASN A 187 24.82 23.52 -40.28
N GLY A 188 24.53 24.81 -40.36
CA GLY A 188 24.50 25.54 -41.62
C GLY A 188 25.94 25.77 -42.06
N GLY A 189 26.37 25.09 -43.11
CA GLY A 189 27.58 25.43 -43.83
C GLY A 189 27.41 26.77 -44.56
N TYR A 190 28.40 27.58 -44.44
CA TYR A 190 28.65 28.71 -45.36
C TYR A 190 29.88 28.35 -46.18
N GLU A 191 29.68 28.38 -47.48
CA GLU A 191 30.76 28.68 -48.42
C GLU A 191 31.14 30.16 -48.31
#